data_e05e9e8c782b4dc1887fb486597300e4
#
_entry.id   e05e9e8c782b4dc1887fb486597300e4
#
_cell.length_a   1.000
_cell.length_b   1.000
_cell.length_c   1.000
_cell.angle_alpha   90.00
_cell.angle_beta   90.00
_cell.angle_gamma   90.00
#
_symmetry.space_group_name_H-M   'P 1'
#
loop_
_entity.id
_entity.type
_entity.pdbx_description
1 polymer ?
#
loop_
_entity_poly.entity_id
_entity_poly.type
_entity_poly.pdbx_seq_one_letter_code
_entity_poly.pdbx_strand_id
1 'polypeptide(L)'
;LSNANLLNLLEGELVLDEKEYQYLGTGLDFINFAEHKNYNKLKFAKAIIYYDDGIEIKNSSDQNLLNIYQNKPGSRIYIIDGELENLKINFNGYKFSTTQKRLDLQKINHYLPVNINGLTGCLSLINLKVKNISIQANGSSCEDTINLINVDGDINSITIKDSLSDGLDIDFSKLQINNI
;
A
#
# COMPACT_ATOMS: atom_id res chain seq x y z
N LEU A 1 12.81 4.94 16.49
CA LEU A 1 13.70 6.10 16.43
C LEU A 1 14.17 6.45 17.83
N SER A 2 15.49 6.57 18.07
CA SER A 2 15.99 7.08 19.35
C SER A 2 15.61 8.57 19.49
N ASN A 3 15.49 9.06 20.72
CA ASN A 3 15.22 10.49 20.96
C ASN A 3 16.22 11.43 20.28
N ALA A 4 17.47 10.98 20.05
CA ALA A 4 18.47 11.73 19.34
C ALA A 4 18.13 11.89 17.84
N ASN A 5 17.59 10.85 17.20
CA ASN A 5 17.19 10.91 15.77
C ASN A 5 15.99 11.82 15.57
N LEU A 6 15.08 11.86 16.54
CA LEU A 6 13.93 12.76 16.49
C LEU A 6 14.34 14.24 16.61
N LEU A 7 15.32 14.54 17.46
CA LEU A 7 15.88 15.89 17.62
C LEU A 7 16.57 16.34 16.34
N ASN A 8 17.38 15.51 15.74
CA ASN A 8 18.07 15.83 14.47
C ASN A 8 17.08 16.05 13.32
N LEU A 9 15.97 15.32 13.32
CA LEU A 9 14.87 15.52 12.36
C LEU A 9 14.23 16.92 12.50
N LEU A 10 14.07 17.39 13.74
CA LEU A 10 13.48 18.70 14.06
C LEU A 10 14.46 19.86 13.76
N GLU A 11 15.75 19.62 13.85
CA GLU A 11 16.80 20.60 13.58
C GLU A 11 17.24 20.64 12.11
N GLY A 12 16.72 19.74 11.27
CA GLY A 12 17.03 19.65 9.84
C GLY A 12 18.39 19.00 9.52
N GLU A 13 19.10 18.51 10.52
CA GLU A 13 20.30 17.72 10.35
C GLU A 13 19.98 16.23 10.52
N LEU A 14 19.67 15.57 9.41
CA LEU A 14 19.40 14.15 9.41
C LEU A 14 20.70 13.38 9.20
N VAL A 15 21.35 12.98 10.29
CA VAL A 15 22.46 12.02 10.25
C VAL A 15 21.88 10.62 10.48
N LEU A 16 21.38 10.03 9.41
CA LEU A 16 20.96 8.63 9.41
C LEU A 16 22.08 7.78 8.83
N ASP A 17 22.25 6.55 9.29
CA ASP A 17 23.03 5.60 8.51
C ASP A 17 22.34 5.33 7.16
N GLU A 18 23.06 4.80 6.19
CA GLU A 18 22.51 4.57 4.84
C GLU A 18 21.21 3.74 4.86
N LYS A 19 21.05 2.83 5.81
CA LYS A 19 19.86 1.99 5.94
C LYS A 19 18.67 2.78 6.46
N GLU A 20 18.88 3.63 7.47
CA GLU A 20 17.84 4.48 8.01
C GLU A 20 17.39 5.55 7.01
N TYR A 21 18.33 6.07 6.20
CA TYR A 21 18.03 7.02 5.14
C TYR A 21 17.22 6.37 4.01
N GLN A 22 17.57 5.17 3.61
CA GLN A 22 16.81 4.39 2.63
C GLN A 22 15.40 4.08 3.13
N TYR A 23 15.26 3.79 4.41
CA TYR A 23 13.96 3.57 5.04
C TYR A 23 13.05 4.80 4.99
N LEU A 24 13.59 5.99 5.24
CA LEU A 24 12.79 7.23 5.31
C LEU A 24 12.60 7.93 3.96
N GLY A 25 13.46 7.70 2.98
CA GLY A 25 13.53 8.60 1.83
C GLY A 25 13.15 8.01 0.49
N THR A 26 13.28 6.72 0.30
CA THR A 26 13.26 6.19 -1.06
C THR A 26 12.34 4.97 -1.25
N GLY A 27 11.78 4.42 -0.21
CA GLY A 27 11.03 3.16 -0.29
C GLY A 27 11.87 1.97 -0.76
N LEU A 28 13.18 2.15 -0.84
CA LEU A 28 14.08 1.25 -1.55
C LEU A 28 14.39 -0.04 -0.80
N ASP A 29 14.32 -0.03 0.52
CA ASP A 29 14.60 -1.23 1.30
C ASP A 29 13.35 -2.03 1.64
N PHE A 30 12.25 -1.79 0.94
CA PHE A 30 11.07 -2.64 1.07
C PHE A 30 11.40 -4.11 0.78
N ILE A 31 12.36 -4.37 -0.12
CA ILE A 31 12.84 -5.73 -0.43
C ILE A 31 13.45 -6.39 0.81
N ASN A 32 14.27 -5.66 1.57
CA ASN A 32 14.86 -6.20 2.82
C ASN A 32 13.79 -6.46 3.87
N PHE A 33 12.77 -5.63 3.93
CA PHE A 33 11.64 -5.84 4.83
C PHE A 33 10.77 -7.03 4.40
N ALA A 34 10.62 -7.25 3.11
CA ALA A 34 9.91 -8.41 2.58
C ALA A 34 10.63 -9.74 2.90
N GLU A 35 11.94 -9.71 3.05
CA GLU A 35 12.73 -10.88 3.47
C GLU A 35 12.53 -11.25 4.94
N HIS A 36 12.14 -10.29 5.79
CA HIS A 36 11.87 -10.52 7.20
C HIS A 36 10.48 -11.11 7.47
N LYS A 37 9.60 -11.10 6.49
CA LYS A 37 8.29 -11.72 6.52
C LYS A 37 8.14 -12.58 5.27
N ASN A 38 7.61 -13.78 5.39
CA ASN A 38 7.31 -14.65 4.26
C ASN A 38 6.13 -14.08 3.46
N TYR A 39 6.40 -13.13 2.57
CA TYR A 39 5.44 -12.68 1.58
C TYR A 39 5.46 -13.59 0.35
N ASN A 40 4.30 -13.81 -0.21
CA ASN A 40 4.22 -14.31 -1.57
C ASN A 40 4.76 -13.24 -2.54
N LYS A 41 5.41 -13.67 -3.62
CA LYS A 41 6.04 -12.79 -4.60
C LYS A 41 5.60 -13.13 -6.01
N LEU A 42 5.22 -12.10 -6.78
CA LEU A 42 4.83 -12.22 -8.17
C LEU A 42 5.47 -11.09 -9.00
N LYS A 43 6.00 -11.41 -10.18
CA LYS A 43 6.38 -10.40 -11.16
C LYS A 43 5.16 -10.05 -12.00
N PHE A 44 4.80 -8.77 -12.06
CA PHE A 44 3.67 -8.27 -12.82
C PHE A 44 4.08 -7.07 -13.68
N ALA A 45 3.96 -7.18 -14.99
CA ALA A 45 4.47 -6.18 -15.93
C ALA A 45 5.96 -5.84 -15.65
N LYS A 46 6.26 -4.59 -15.36
CA LYS A 46 7.61 -4.14 -14.99
C LYS A 46 7.76 -3.91 -13.48
N ALA A 47 6.80 -4.36 -12.67
CA ALA A 47 6.77 -4.21 -11.21
C ALA A 47 6.85 -5.56 -10.50
N ILE A 48 7.05 -5.51 -9.20
CA ILE A 48 7.04 -6.67 -8.31
C ILE A 48 5.86 -6.53 -7.35
N ILE A 49 5.12 -7.59 -7.15
CA ILE A 49 4.03 -7.66 -6.18
C ILE A 49 4.46 -8.56 -5.04
N TYR A 50 4.40 -8.04 -3.80
CA TYR A 50 4.48 -8.82 -2.58
C TYR A 50 3.13 -8.82 -1.88
N TYR A 51 2.71 -9.95 -1.32
CA TYR A 51 1.41 -10.05 -0.71
C TYR A 51 1.32 -11.12 0.37
N ASP A 52 0.45 -10.89 1.35
CA ASP A 52 0.14 -11.82 2.43
C ASP A 52 -0.72 -13.01 1.95
N ASP A 53 -0.69 -14.13 2.68
CA ASP A 53 -1.50 -15.33 2.40
C ASP A 53 -3.03 -15.07 2.39
N GLY A 54 -3.47 -13.98 2.98
CA GLY A 54 -4.87 -13.57 2.93
C GLY A 54 -5.27 -12.77 1.69
N ILE A 55 -4.34 -12.56 0.78
CA ILE A 55 -4.57 -11.91 -0.51
C ILE A 55 -4.65 -12.98 -1.61
N GLU A 56 -5.66 -12.87 -2.44
CA GLU A 56 -5.81 -13.65 -3.66
C GLU A 56 -5.72 -12.72 -4.88
N ILE A 57 -4.86 -13.04 -5.83
CA ILE A 57 -4.73 -12.33 -7.09
C ILE A 57 -5.33 -13.20 -8.18
N LYS A 58 -6.37 -12.70 -8.87
CA LYS A 58 -6.98 -13.39 -10.01
C LYS A 58 -6.50 -12.75 -11.30
N ASN A 59 -5.74 -13.50 -12.06
CA ASN A 59 -5.37 -13.09 -13.41
C ASN A 59 -6.60 -13.08 -14.30
N SER A 60 -6.85 -11.95 -14.94
CA SER A 60 -7.79 -11.85 -16.03
C SER A 60 -7.10 -12.32 -17.33
N SER A 61 -7.88 -12.77 -18.30
CA SER A 61 -7.40 -12.88 -19.70
C SER A 61 -7.02 -11.52 -20.28
N ASP A 62 -7.49 -10.44 -19.68
CA ASP A 62 -7.12 -9.07 -19.98
C ASP A 62 -5.85 -8.70 -19.18
N GLN A 63 -4.74 -8.52 -19.90
CA GLN A 63 -3.45 -8.11 -19.31
C GLN A 63 -3.49 -6.72 -18.66
N ASN A 64 -4.52 -5.93 -18.97
CA ASN A 64 -4.71 -4.58 -18.44
C ASN A 64 -5.60 -4.55 -17.17
N LEU A 65 -5.90 -5.70 -16.59
CA LEU A 65 -6.76 -5.81 -15.42
C LEU A 65 -6.12 -6.68 -14.33
N LEU A 66 -5.92 -6.07 -13.17
CA LEU A 66 -5.44 -6.74 -11.96
C LEU A 66 -6.58 -6.81 -10.93
N ASN A 67 -7.08 -8.01 -10.65
CA ASN A 67 -8.10 -8.23 -9.65
C ASN A 67 -7.48 -8.80 -8.37
N ILE A 68 -7.67 -8.09 -7.27
CA ILE A 68 -7.12 -8.40 -5.96
C ILE A 68 -8.27 -8.60 -4.97
N TYR A 69 -8.20 -9.64 -4.17
CA TYR A 69 -9.18 -9.97 -3.14
C TYR A 69 -8.49 -10.10 -1.78
N GLN A 70 -8.92 -9.34 -0.80
CA GLN A 70 -8.49 -9.47 0.58
C GLN A 70 -9.45 -10.40 1.31
N ASN A 71 -9.05 -11.66 1.48
CA ASN A 71 -9.86 -12.71 2.08
C ASN A 71 -9.73 -12.79 3.61
N LYS A 72 -8.68 -12.17 4.17
CA LYS A 72 -8.46 -12.08 5.62
C LYS A 72 -8.23 -10.64 6.04
N PRO A 73 -8.80 -10.21 7.19
CA PRO A 73 -8.55 -8.86 7.68
C PRO A 73 -7.07 -8.64 7.97
N GLY A 74 -6.58 -7.43 7.74
CA GLY A 74 -5.20 -7.03 7.96
C GLY A 74 -4.19 -7.53 6.92
N SER A 75 -4.61 -8.36 5.95
CA SER A 75 -3.73 -8.79 4.86
C SER A 75 -3.46 -7.66 3.90
N ARG A 76 -2.23 -7.58 3.41
CA ARG A 76 -1.73 -6.46 2.63
C ARG A 76 -1.10 -6.91 1.33
N ILE A 77 -1.13 -6.02 0.36
CA ILE A 77 -0.46 -6.19 -0.93
C ILE A 77 0.34 -4.94 -1.26
N TYR A 78 1.52 -5.14 -1.79
CA TYR A 78 2.47 -4.11 -2.16
C TYR A 78 2.89 -4.30 -3.60
N ILE A 79 2.67 -3.29 -4.43
CA ILE A 79 3.15 -3.25 -5.81
C ILE A 79 4.31 -2.27 -5.83
N ILE A 80 5.51 -2.78 -6.12
CA ILE A 80 6.73 -2.01 -5.93
C ILE A 80 7.63 -2.02 -7.16
N ASP A 81 8.38 -0.96 -7.27
CA ASP A 81 9.45 -0.75 -8.26
C ASP A 81 9.03 -0.96 -9.71
N GLY A 82 9.35 0.00 -10.55
CA GLY A 82 9.14 -0.10 -11.99
C GLY A 82 8.01 0.76 -12.54
N GLU A 83 7.28 0.23 -13.53
CA GLU A 83 6.30 1.01 -14.30
C GLU A 83 5.00 0.24 -14.49
N LEU A 84 3.89 0.96 -14.35
CA LEU A 84 2.55 0.45 -14.66
C LEU A 84 1.89 1.35 -15.69
N GLU A 85 1.47 0.79 -16.81
CA GLU A 85 0.81 1.53 -17.87
C GLU A 85 -0.50 0.85 -18.29
N ASN A 86 -1.51 1.69 -18.59
CA ASN A 86 -2.80 1.25 -19.13
C ASN A 86 -3.46 0.14 -18.30
N LEU A 87 -3.39 0.26 -16.98
CA LEU A 87 -3.81 -0.78 -16.04
C LEU A 87 -5.03 -0.34 -15.23
N LYS A 88 -5.99 -1.24 -15.10
CA LYS A 88 -7.05 -1.13 -14.10
C LYS A 88 -6.76 -2.07 -12.94
N ILE A 89 -6.73 -1.53 -11.72
CA ILE A 89 -6.57 -2.27 -10.47
C ILE A 89 -7.91 -2.30 -9.76
N ASN A 90 -8.46 -3.48 -9.54
CA ASN A 90 -9.66 -3.68 -8.73
C ASN A 90 -9.23 -4.36 -7.41
N PHE A 91 -9.33 -3.62 -6.31
CA PHE A 91 -9.09 -4.14 -4.97
C PHE A 91 -10.43 -4.40 -4.27
N ASN A 92 -10.73 -5.66 -3.99
CA ASN A 92 -11.89 -6.09 -3.24
C ASN A 92 -11.43 -6.41 -1.81
N GLY A 93 -11.50 -5.41 -0.96
CA GLY A 93 -11.05 -5.49 0.41
C GLY A 93 -12.02 -6.25 1.31
N TYR A 94 -11.53 -6.65 2.46
CA TYR A 94 -12.34 -7.34 3.47
C TYR A 94 -13.42 -6.39 4.02
N LYS A 95 -14.65 -6.89 4.07
CA LYS A 95 -15.79 -6.12 4.59
C LYS A 95 -16.23 -6.70 5.92
N PHE A 96 -16.21 -5.88 6.95
CA PHE A 96 -16.82 -6.24 8.22
C PHE A 96 -18.34 -6.16 8.13
N SER A 97 -19.03 -7.16 8.66
CA SER A 97 -20.49 -7.04 8.86
C SER A 97 -20.77 -5.90 9.87
N THR A 98 -21.93 -5.26 9.76
CA THR A 98 -22.31 -4.15 10.67
C THR A 98 -22.26 -4.55 12.16
N THR A 99 -22.50 -5.81 12.47
CA THR A 99 -22.42 -6.36 13.84
C THR A 99 -20.97 -6.59 14.26
N GLN A 100 -20.12 -7.07 13.36
CA GLN A 100 -18.69 -7.25 13.60
C GLN A 100 -17.97 -5.92 13.71
N LYS A 101 -18.35 -4.91 12.90
CA LYS A 101 -17.70 -3.59 12.89
C LYS A 101 -17.66 -2.94 14.30
N ARG A 102 -18.63 -3.22 15.14
CA ARG A 102 -18.71 -2.67 16.50
C ARG A 102 -17.89 -3.46 17.54
N LEU A 103 -17.81 -4.78 17.37
CA LEU A 103 -17.08 -5.68 18.28
C LEU A 103 -15.61 -5.81 17.90
N ASP A 104 -15.32 -5.75 16.62
CA ASP A 104 -13.99 -5.97 16.09
C ASP A 104 -13.19 -4.68 16.03
N LEU A 105 -13.80 -3.49 15.98
CA LEU A 105 -13.09 -2.22 16.19
C LEU A 105 -12.44 -2.16 17.57
N GLN A 106 -13.03 -2.78 18.60
CA GLN A 106 -12.39 -2.92 19.89
C GLN A 106 -11.26 -3.96 19.87
N LYS A 107 -11.33 -4.97 19.01
CA LYS A 107 -10.27 -5.96 18.83
C LYS A 107 -9.24 -5.53 17.80
N ILE A 108 -9.62 -4.75 16.80
CA ILE A 108 -8.74 -4.19 15.76
C ILE A 108 -7.77 -3.17 16.35
N ASN A 109 -8.06 -2.58 17.50
CA ASN A 109 -7.05 -1.87 18.27
C ASN A 109 -5.84 -2.74 18.68
N HIS A 110 -5.93 -4.06 18.49
CA HIS A 110 -4.78 -4.97 18.60
C HIS A 110 -4.17 -5.33 17.24
N TYR A 111 -4.85 -5.05 16.11
CA TYR A 111 -4.21 -5.07 14.80
C TYR A 111 -3.48 -3.73 14.65
N LEU A 112 -2.18 -3.80 14.60
CA LEU A 112 -1.36 -2.62 14.38
C LEU A 112 -1.89 -1.89 13.13
N PRO A 113 -2.24 -0.61 13.23
CA PRO A 113 -2.70 0.18 12.08
C PRO A 113 -1.66 0.16 10.95
N VAL A 114 -0.42 -0.03 11.32
CA VAL A 114 0.74 -0.18 10.45
C VAL A 114 1.25 -1.62 10.48
N ASN A 115 1.86 -2.06 9.42
CA ASN A 115 2.61 -3.32 9.43
C ASN A 115 3.95 -3.15 10.19
N ILE A 116 4.75 -4.22 10.27
CA ILE A 116 6.07 -4.16 10.93
C ILE A 116 7.04 -3.14 10.29
N ASN A 117 6.75 -2.71 9.06
CA ASN A 117 7.53 -1.73 8.30
C ASN A 117 6.94 -0.31 8.39
N GLY A 118 5.94 -0.08 9.22
CA GLY A 118 5.27 1.20 9.36
C GLY A 118 4.30 1.55 8.23
N LEU A 119 3.96 0.61 7.34
CA LEU A 119 3.05 0.84 6.23
C LEU A 119 1.58 0.67 6.66
N THR A 120 0.74 1.60 6.25
CA THR A 120 -0.66 1.74 6.65
C THR A 120 -1.64 1.09 5.67
N GLY A 121 -1.30 1.09 4.36
CA GLY A 121 -2.19 0.68 3.28
C GLY A 121 -2.50 -0.82 3.22
N CYS A 122 -3.75 -1.15 2.88
CA CYS A 122 -4.10 -2.50 2.44
C CYS A 122 -3.56 -2.79 1.04
N LEU A 123 -3.72 -1.83 0.12
CA LEU A 123 -3.10 -1.78 -1.20
C LEU A 123 -2.08 -0.65 -1.20
N SER A 124 -0.80 -0.97 -1.28
CA SER A 124 0.25 0.05 -1.37
C SER A 124 0.95 -0.02 -2.74
N LEU A 125 1.09 1.13 -3.37
CA LEU A 125 1.91 1.33 -4.55
C LEU A 125 3.15 2.11 -4.12
N ILE A 126 4.35 1.56 -4.38
CA ILE A 126 5.58 2.11 -3.82
C ILE A 126 6.65 2.22 -4.91
N ASN A 127 7.28 3.38 -5.02
CA ASN A 127 8.40 3.60 -5.93
C ASN A 127 8.08 3.23 -7.38
N LEU A 128 6.98 3.76 -7.90
CA LEU A 128 6.45 3.43 -9.21
C LEU A 128 6.35 4.64 -10.12
N LYS A 129 6.52 4.40 -11.41
CA LYS A 129 6.03 5.31 -12.46
C LYS A 129 4.72 4.77 -12.99
N VAL A 130 3.71 5.62 -13.04
CA VAL A 130 2.37 5.23 -13.47
C VAL A 130 1.89 6.08 -14.64
N LYS A 131 1.21 5.44 -15.60
CA LYS A 131 0.64 6.12 -16.75
C LYS A 131 -0.70 5.50 -17.12
N ASN A 132 -1.73 6.34 -17.18
CA ASN A 132 -3.07 5.90 -17.59
C ASN A 132 -3.58 4.71 -16.76
N ILE A 133 -3.44 4.76 -15.42
CA ILE A 133 -3.97 3.73 -14.53
C ILE A 133 -5.29 4.17 -13.89
N SER A 134 -6.10 3.21 -13.53
CA SER A 134 -7.32 3.44 -12.72
C SER A 134 -7.35 2.47 -11.56
N ILE A 135 -7.71 2.96 -10.38
CA ILE A 135 -7.79 2.14 -9.17
C ILE A 135 -9.22 2.19 -8.63
N GLN A 136 -9.80 1.03 -8.43
CA GLN A 136 -11.10 0.87 -7.79
C GLN A 136 -10.94 0.00 -6.56
N ALA A 137 -11.20 0.53 -5.38
CA ALA A 137 -11.17 -0.20 -4.12
C ALA A 137 -12.57 -0.26 -3.50
N ASN A 138 -12.93 -1.43 -2.99
CA ASN A 138 -14.24 -1.66 -2.38
C ASN A 138 -14.10 -2.53 -1.12
N GLY A 139 -14.10 -1.88 0.02
CA GLY A 139 -13.80 -2.46 1.32
C GLY A 139 -12.32 -2.37 1.67
N SER A 140 -12.04 -2.36 2.95
CA SER A 140 -10.69 -2.41 3.50
C SER A 140 -10.72 -2.79 4.98
N SER A 141 -9.63 -3.35 5.46
CA SER A 141 -9.46 -3.69 6.88
C SER A 141 -8.15 -3.14 7.46
N CYS A 142 -7.51 -2.23 6.76
CA CYS A 142 -6.30 -1.52 7.20
C CYS A 142 -6.65 -0.08 7.58
N GLU A 143 -5.68 0.68 8.05
CA GLU A 143 -5.84 2.10 8.31
C GLU A 143 -6.18 2.83 7.01
N ASP A 144 -5.31 2.70 6.00
CA ASP A 144 -5.59 3.19 4.67
C ASP A 144 -6.04 2.07 3.74
N THR A 145 -7.01 2.37 2.92
CA THR A 145 -7.41 1.45 1.85
C THR A 145 -6.34 1.40 0.77
N ILE A 146 -5.86 2.56 0.34
CA ILE A 146 -4.80 2.74 -0.65
C ILE A 146 -3.75 3.68 -0.06
N ASN A 147 -2.49 3.30 -0.20
CA ASN A 147 -1.35 4.15 0.11
C ASN A 147 -0.42 4.25 -1.12
N LEU A 148 -0.09 5.48 -1.53
CA LEU A 148 0.78 5.77 -2.67
C LEU A 148 2.05 6.45 -2.17
N ILE A 149 3.18 5.76 -2.26
CA ILE A 149 4.45 6.22 -1.70
C ILE A 149 5.50 6.34 -2.82
N ASN A 150 6.01 7.54 -3.04
CA ASN A 150 6.99 7.81 -4.11
C ASN A 150 6.50 7.29 -5.48
N VAL A 151 5.28 7.68 -5.84
CA VAL A 151 4.64 7.35 -7.11
C VAL A 151 4.59 8.58 -7.99
N ASP A 152 5.09 8.48 -9.22
CA ASP A 152 5.09 9.58 -10.18
C ASP A 152 4.26 9.24 -11.41
N GLY A 153 3.52 10.22 -11.95
CA GLY A 153 2.81 10.10 -13.24
C GLY A 153 1.32 10.37 -13.21
N ASP A 154 0.56 9.62 -14.04
CA ASP A 154 -0.84 9.93 -14.32
C ASP A 154 -1.77 8.81 -13.86
N ILE A 155 -2.76 9.18 -13.07
CA ILE A 155 -3.85 8.30 -12.64
C ILE A 155 -5.17 8.86 -13.20
N ASN A 156 -5.88 8.06 -13.99
CA ASN A 156 -7.15 8.47 -14.55
C ASN A 156 -8.23 8.61 -13.51
N SER A 157 -8.31 7.65 -12.61
CA SER A 157 -9.29 7.69 -11.53
C SER A 157 -8.90 6.84 -10.34
N ILE A 158 -9.26 7.31 -9.16
CA ILE A 158 -9.28 6.52 -7.92
C ILE A 158 -10.71 6.54 -7.40
N THR A 159 -11.29 5.37 -7.20
CA THR A 159 -12.62 5.25 -6.60
C THR A 159 -12.53 4.34 -5.40
N ILE A 160 -12.92 4.83 -4.22
CA ILE A 160 -12.84 4.09 -2.98
C ILE A 160 -14.21 4.07 -2.30
N LYS A 161 -14.62 2.89 -1.86
CA LYS A 161 -15.86 2.68 -1.12
C LYS A 161 -15.63 1.77 0.09
N ASP A 162 -16.40 1.98 1.13
CA ASP A 162 -16.42 1.13 2.32
C ASP A 162 -15.05 0.98 3.02
N SER A 163 -14.25 2.06 3.08
CA SER A 163 -13.02 2.09 3.86
C SER A 163 -13.32 1.88 5.35
N LEU A 164 -12.40 1.20 6.05
CA LEU A 164 -12.49 1.06 7.50
C LEU A 164 -12.18 2.37 8.22
N SER A 165 -11.11 3.03 7.80
CA SER A 165 -10.65 4.33 8.27
C SER A 165 -10.41 5.22 7.04
N ASP A 166 -9.16 5.50 6.68
CA ASP A 166 -8.85 6.39 5.59
C ASP A 166 -8.93 5.71 4.22
N GLY A 167 -9.38 6.47 3.24
CA GLY A 167 -9.52 5.94 1.88
C GLY A 167 -8.19 5.93 1.14
N LEU A 168 -7.50 7.06 1.15
CA LEU A 168 -6.32 7.31 0.36
C LEU A 168 -5.31 8.11 1.16
N ASP A 169 -4.08 7.63 1.18
CA ASP A 169 -2.91 8.34 1.65
C ASP A 169 -1.87 8.48 0.53
N ILE A 170 -1.22 9.64 0.41
CA ILE A 170 -0.26 9.95 -0.66
C ILE A 170 0.97 10.61 -0.07
N ASP A 171 2.09 9.90 -0.13
CA ASP A 171 3.37 10.34 0.39
C ASP A 171 4.43 10.49 -0.70
N PHE A 172 5.20 11.56 -0.65
CA PHE A 172 6.40 11.79 -1.50
C PHE A 172 6.16 11.62 -3.01
N SER A 173 4.93 11.75 -3.48
CA SER A 173 4.49 11.43 -4.84
C SER A 173 4.27 12.68 -5.68
N LYS A 174 4.46 12.54 -7.01
CA LYS A 174 4.17 13.59 -8.01
C LYS A 174 3.14 13.07 -8.99
N LEU A 175 1.87 13.22 -8.64
CA LEU A 175 0.76 12.63 -9.34
C LEU A 175 -0.16 13.68 -9.94
N GLN A 176 -0.63 13.40 -11.17
CA GLN A 176 -1.82 14.01 -11.73
C GLN A 176 -2.96 12.99 -11.62
N ILE A 177 -3.99 13.30 -10.85
CA ILE A 177 -5.18 12.46 -10.69
C ILE A 177 -6.36 13.21 -11.30
N ASN A 178 -6.99 12.61 -12.33
CA ASN A 178 -8.05 13.30 -13.05
C ASN A 178 -9.41 13.22 -12.32
N ASN A 179 -9.68 12.12 -11.64
CA ASN A 179 -10.93 11.90 -10.89
C ASN A 179 -10.66 11.14 -9.59
N ILE A 180 -11.25 11.62 -8.50
CA ILE A 180 -11.25 10.95 -7.18
C ILE A 180 -12.70 10.82 -6.71
#